data_5983b9afb7ada7d6cb35b616eb7a69d1
#
_entry.id   5983b9afb7ada7d6cb35b616eb7a69d1
#
_cell.length_a   1.000
_cell.length_b   1.000
_cell.length_c   1.000
_cell.angle_alpha   90.00
_cell.angle_beta   90.00
_cell.angle_gamma   90.00
#
_symmetry.space_group_name_H-M   'P 1'
#
loop_
_entity.id
_entity.type
_entity.pdbx_description
1 polymer ?
#
loop_
_entity_poly.entity_id
_entity_poly.type
_entity_poly.pdbx_seq_one_letter_code
_entity_poly.pdbx_strand_id
1 'polypeptide(L)'
;IKNSGYTFPSKKVVINLAPADLKKVGTSFDLPIAIGILIEEEVIDIDKVKDYAFIGELSLDGQIRGVNGVLPLVLGLKEEGIQNIIVPKSNSKEAALIEGINIYGAEHLTDVVNHFTETKIPQTHIDVRQYLSKQTEQDYPFDFKNVKGQQKAKKALEIAAAGGHNILMIGSPGSGKTLMAKCFASILPPLELSEALELTKIYSICGLLSENEPLMTKRPFRAIHHTASANGIIGGGTTPKPGEITLAHRGVLFLDEMIEFPRQVLEVLRQPLEDGEIVISRAKHSIKYPAKFMLLGAMNPCPCGFLGDREKQCTCSDFQISRYLAKLSGPLLDRIDLQIDVPRLTPAE
;
A
#
# COMPACT_ATOMS: atom_id res chain seq x y z
N ILE A 1 27.39 8.27 -17.70
CA ILE A 1 27.71 8.65 -19.11
C ILE A 1 29.08 8.14 -19.48
N LYS A 2 30.20 8.61 -18.89
CA LYS A 2 31.56 8.18 -19.23
C LYS A 2 31.75 6.67 -19.11
N ASN A 3 31.27 6.06 -18.04
CA ASN A 3 31.41 4.62 -17.81
C ASN A 3 30.56 3.78 -18.76
N SER A 4 29.60 4.40 -19.46
CA SER A 4 28.82 3.77 -20.55
C SER A 4 29.43 3.99 -21.92
N GLY A 5 30.65 4.57 -22.01
CA GLY A 5 31.41 4.77 -23.26
C GLY A 5 31.05 6.07 -24.00
N TYR A 6 30.30 6.99 -23.42
CA TYR A 6 29.93 8.26 -24.06
C TYR A 6 30.76 9.42 -23.52
N THR A 7 30.96 10.42 -24.39
CA THR A 7 31.67 11.66 -24.03
C THR A 7 30.81 12.47 -23.05
N PHE A 8 31.50 13.10 -22.11
CA PHE A 8 30.85 14.06 -21.20
C PHE A 8 31.44 15.47 -21.52
N PRO A 9 30.57 16.51 -21.58
CA PRO A 9 31.01 17.85 -21.95
C PRO A 9 32.17 18.32 -21.10
N SER A 10 33.19 18.91 -21.75
CA SER A 10 34.29 19.57 -21.07
C SER A 10 33.96 20.98 -20.59
N LYS A 11 32.80 21.50 -20.99
CA LYS A 11 32.28 22.82 -20.65
C LYS A 11 31.44 22.77 -19.36
N LYS A 12 31.16 23.95 -18.79
CA LYS A 12 30.25 24.08 -17.65
C LYS A 12 28.86 23.66 -18.06
N VAL A 13 28.34 22.61 -17.40
CA VAL A 13 26.97 22.15 -17.57
C VAL A 13 26.07 22.79 -16.50
N VAL A 14 24.95 23.36 -16.91
CA VAL A 14 23.92 23.92 -16.02
C VAL A 14 22.63 23.19 -16.28
N ILE A 15 22.07 22.57 -15.23
CA ILE A 15 20.81 21.84 -15.29
C ILE A 15 19.78 22.63 -14.51
N ASN A 16 18.67 22.99 -15.18
CA ASN A 16 17.55 23.67 -14.56
C ASN A 16 16.34 22.70 -14.50
N LEU A 17 15.91 22.37 -13.29
CA LEU A 17 14.72 21.55 -13.06
C LEU A 17 13.54 22.46 -12.66
N ALA A 18 12.70 22.78 -13.60
CA ALA A 18 11.48 23.58 -13.37
C ALA A 18 10.36 22.69 -12.79
N PRO A 19 9.37 23.29 -12.05
CA PRO A 19 9.37 24.61 -11.44
C PRO A 19 10.27 24.67 -10.19
N ALA A 20 10.81 25.85 -9.87
CA ALA A 20 11.82 26.00 -8.80
C ALA A 20 11.24 25.88 -7.37
N ASP A 21 9.96 26.11 -7.20
CA ASP A 21 9.24 26.06 -5.93
C ASP A 21 8.99 24.61 -5.44
N LEU A 22 9.05 23.63 -6.33
CA LEU A 22 8.93 22.22 -5.98
C LEU A 22 10.30 21.59 -5.68
N LYS A 23 10.46 21.10 -4.44
CA LYS A 23 11.67 20.37 -4.07
C LYS A 23 11.71 19.03 -4.82
N LYS A 24 12.68 18.89 -5.73
CA LYS A 24 12.96 17.63 -6.42
C LYS A 24 13.67 16.69 -5.45
N VAL A 25 13.01 15.61 -5.08
CA VAL A 25 13.54 14.61 -4.15
C VAL A 25 13.50 13.26 -4.86
N GLY A 26 14.63 12.56 -4.81
CA GLY A 26 14.76 11.23 -5.40
C GLY A 26 15.66 11.22 -6.65
N THR A 27 15.94 10.01 -7.11
CA THR A 27 16.90 9.70 -8.18
C THR A 27 16.20 9.44 -9.53
N SER A 28 14.87 9.61 -9.61
CA SER A 28 14.06 9.35 -10.82
C SER A 28 14.39 10.29 -11.99
N PHE A 29 15.11 11.41 -11.72
CA PHE A 29 15.53 12.38 -12.71
C PHE A 29 16.92 12.13 -13.30
N ASP A 30 17.68 11.14 -12.79
CA ASP A 30 19.05 10.88 -13.25
C ASP A 30 19.07 10.49 -14.73
N LEU A 31 18.19 9.60 -15.14
CA LEU A 31 18.08 9.16 -16.54
C LEU A 31 17.72 10.32 -17.48
N PRO A 32 16.64 11.11 -17.27
CA PRO A 32 16.32 12.23 -18.15
C PRO A 32 17.41 13.30 -18.21
N ILE A 33 18.13 13.55 -17.10
CA ILE A 33 19.30 14.45 -17.09
C ILE A 33 20.42 13.89 -17.98
N ALA A 34 20.72 12.59 -17.88
CA ALA A 34 21.74 11.96 -18.70
C ALA A 34 21.39 12.00 -20.19
N ILE A 35 20.12 11.77 -20.54
CA ILE A 35 19.64 11.89 -21.93
C ILE A 35 19.76 13.32 -22.44
N GLY A 36 19.39 14.33 -21.64
CA GLY A 36 19.57 15.73 -22.01
C GLY A 36 21.04 16.10 -22.32
N ILE A 37 21.99 15.55 -21.56
CA ILE A 37 23.42 15.73 -21.83
C ILE A 37 23.85 15.02 -23.12
N LEU A 38 23.34 13.82 -23.38
CA LEU A 38 23.65 13.07 -24.60
C LEU A 38 23.08 13.70 -25.87
N ILE A 39 21.95 14.40 -25.74
CA ILE A 39 21.38 15.22 -26.84
C ILE A 39 22.29 16.40 -27.15
N GLU A 40 22.78 17.12 -26.13
CA GLU A 40 23.70 18.26 -26.29
C GLU A 40 25.05 17.85 -26.92
N GLU A 41 25.50 16.61 -26.63
CA GLU A 41 26.71 16.03 -27.23
C GLU A 41 26.44 15.36 -28.60
N GLU A 42 25.24 15.57 -29.18
CA GLU A 42 24.83 15.05 -30.50
C GLU A 42 24.88 13.50 -30.62
N VAL A 43 24.87 12.79 -29.47
CA VAL A 43 24.79 11.31 -29.44
C VAL A 43 23.38 10.83 -29.80
N ILE A 44 22.35 11.58 -29.38
CA ILE A 44 20.93 11.30 -29.64
C ILE A 44 20.33 12.53 -30.33
N ASP A 45 19.61 12.29 -31.41
CA ASP A 45 18.88 13.35 -32.10
C ASP A 45 17.63 13.80 -31.30
N ILE A 46 17.53 15.10 -31.02
CA ILE A 46 16.43 15.69 -30.26
C ILE A 46 15.07 15.43 -30.90
N ASP A 47 14.96 15.40 -32.22
CA ASP A 47 13.71 15.15 -32.92
C ASP A 47 13.14 13.75 -32.70
N LYS A 48 14.00 12.78 -32.35
CA LYS A 48 13.59 11.41 -32.03
C LYS A 48 13.06 11.23 -30.62
N VAL A 49 13.40 12.13 -29.69
CA VAL A 49 13.06 11.97 -28.25
C VAL A 49 11.94 12.88 -27.78
N LYS A 50 11.52 13.87 -28.56
CA LYS A 50 10.54 14.89 -28.15
C LYS A 50 9.17 14.34 -27.70
N ASP A 51 8.80 13.14 -28.20
CA ASP A 51 7.55 12.46 -27.84
C ASP A 51 7.74 11.40 -26.75
N TYR A 52 8.92 11.40 -26.09
CA TYR A 52 9.28 10.43 -25.06
C TYR A 52 9.42 11.11 -23.70
N ALA A 53 9.03 10.40 -22.65
CA ALA A 53 9.44 10.68 -21.27
C ALA A 53 10.37 9.59 -20.76
N PHE A 54 11.20 9.96 -19.80
CA PHE A 54 12.21 9.10 -19.20
C PHE A 54 12.05 9.10 -17.68
N ILE A 55 12.08 7.91 -17.08
CA ILE A 55 12.05 7.72 -15.63
C ILE A 55 13.13 6.71 -15.27
N GLY A 56 13.98 6.99 -14.29
CA GLY A 56 14.95 6.03 -13.80
C GLY A 56 16.08 6.64 -13.01
N GLU A 57 16.61 5.87 -12.06
CA GLU A 57 17.86 6.15 -11.37
C GLU A 57 19.01 5.62 -12.20
N LEU A 58 20.07 6.40 -12.35
CA LEU A 58 21.26 6.01 -13.11
C LEU A 58 22.43 5.75 -12.16
N SER A 59 22.87 4.50 -12.10
CA SER A 59 24.04 4.13 -11.31
C SER A 59 25.36 4.52 -12.01
N LEU A 60 26.46 4.51 -11.27
CA LEU A 60 27.78 4.94 -11.77
C LEU A 60 28.31 4.06 -12.91
N ASP A 61 27.89 2.81 -12.98
CA ASP A 61 28.25 1.85 -14.05
C ASP A 61 27.34 1.94 -15.29
N GLY A 62 26.34 2.82 -15.26
CA GLY A 62 25.39 3.02 -16.36
C GLY A 62 24.15 2.14 -16.29
N GLN A 63 23.96 1.32 -15.26
CA GLN A 63 22.73 0.57 -15.04
C GLN A 63 21.57 1.50 -14.65
N ILE A 64 20.38 1.21 -15.15
CA ILE A 64 19.15 1.92 -14.84
C ILE A 64 18.42 1.14 -13.74
N ARG A 65 18.36 1.74 -12.55
CA ARG A 65 17.75 1.14 -11.37
C ARG A 65 16.29 1.51 -11.23
N GLY A 66 15.51 0.58 -10.66
CA GLY A 66 14.10 0.79 -10.35
C GLY A 66 13.88 1.96 -9.40
N VAL A 67 12.76 2.66 -9.59
CA VAL A 67 12.33 3.77 -8.75
C VAL A 67 10.92 3.50 -8.21
N ASN A 68 10.61 4.12 -7.07
CA ASN A 68 9.29 4.00 -6.46
C ASN A 68 8.31 4.98 -7.10
N GLY A 69 7.03 4.59 -7.16
CA GLY A 69 5.97 5.46 -7.65
C GLY A 69 5.93 5.61 -9.17
N VAL A 70 6.38 4.60 -9.92
CA VAL A 70 6.35 4.64 -11.39
C VAL A 70 4.92 4.68 -11.92
N LEU A 71 4.00 3.89 -11.35
CA LEU A 71 2.61 3.85 -11.82
C LEU A 71 1.92 5.23 -11.77
N PRO A 72 1.92 5.99 -10.66
CA PRO A 72 1.36 7.34 -10.64
C PRO A 72 2.11 8.34 -11.54
N LEU A 73 3.44 8.19 -11.73
CA LEU A 73 4.21 9.03 -12.66
C LEU A 73 3.77 8.79 -14.11
N VAL A 74 3.63 7.53 -14.53
CA VAL A 74 3.16 7.17 -15.87
C VAL A 74 1.74 7.67 -16.11
N LEU A 75 0.86 7.59 -15.10
CA LEU A 75 -0.50 8.12 -15.20
C LEU A 75 -0.50 9.63 -15.42
N GLY A 76 0.30 10.38 -14.66
CA GLY A 76 0.43 11.84 -14.84
C GLY A 76 0.99 12.20 -16.22
N LEU A 77 2.01 11.48 -16.70
CA LEU A 77 2.55 11.69 -18.05
C LEU A 77 1.53 11.42 -19.16
N LYS A 78 0.66 10.42 -18.95
CA LYS A 78 -0.47 10.16 -19.86
C LYS A 78 -1.45 11.34 -19.92
N GLU A 79 -1.79 11.91 -18.78
CA GLU A 79 -2.69 13.06 -18.68
C GLU A 79 -2.10 14.28 -19.39
N GLU A 80 -0.76 14.44 -19.42
CA GLU A 80 -0.03 15.46 -20.18
C GLU A 80 0.12 15.12 -21.67
N GLY A 81 -0.42 13.98 -22.13
CA GLY A 81 -0.43 13.60 -23.56
C GLY A 81 0.81 12.83 -24.05
N ILE A 82 1.73 12.48 -23.16
CA ILE A 82 2.91 11.68 -23.52
C ILE A 82 2.48 10.23 -23.82
N GLN A 83 2.95 9.71 -24.97
CA GLN A 83 2.58 8.37 -25.43
C GLN A 83 3.69 7.34 -25.28
N ASN A 84 4.96 7.77 -25.22
CA ASN A 84 6.11 6.87 -25.17
C ASN A 84 6.92 7.13 -23.89
N ILE A 85 7.15 6.10 -23.10
CA ILE A 85 7.86 6.24 -21.84
C ILE A 85 8.94 5.15 -21.74
N ILE A 86 10.18 5.57 -21.47
CA ILE A 86 11.27 4.66 -21.10
C ILE A 86 11.38 4.64 -19.58
N VAL A 87 11.30 3.44 -19.03
CA VAL A 87 11.37 3.18 -17.58
C VAL A 87 12.41 2.11 -17.27
N PRO A 88 12.86 1.97 -16.02
CA PRO A 88 13.69 0.84 -15.63
C PRO A 88 13.01 -0.50 -15.96
N LYS A 89 13.75 -1.48 -16.38
CA LYS A 89 13.22 -2.82 -16.72
C LYS A 89 12.42 -3.43 -15.59
N SER A 90 12.87 -3.29 -14.36
CA SER A 90 12.18 -3.74 -13.15
C SER A 90 10.80 -3.11 -12.93
N ASN A 91 10.57 -1.87 -13.42
CA ASN A 91 9.30 -1.18 -13.33
C ASN A 91 8.43 -1.33 -14.60
N SER A 92 8.93 -1.95 -15.67
CA SER A 92 8.26 -1.94 -16.97
C SER A 92 6.88 -2.62 -16.95
N LYS A 93 6.72 -3.70 -16.18
CA LYS A 93 5.43 -4.40 -16.02
C LYS A 93 4.44 -3.56 -15.23
N GLU A 94 4.88 -2.90 -14.16
CA GLU A 94 4.07 -1.96 -13.37
C GLU A 94 3.58 -0.80 -14.24
N ALA A 95 4.48 -0.17 -15.00
CA ALA A 95 4.17 0.92 -15.92
C ALA A 95 3.18 0.50 -17.01
N ALA A 96 3.32 -0.72 -17.55
CA ALA A 96 2.47 -1.26 -18.61
C ALA A 96 1.03 -1.60 -18.16
N LEU A 97 0.69 -1.49 -16.88
CA LEU A 97 -0.69 -1.57 -16.38
C LEU A 97 -1.57 -0.42 -16.91
N ILE A 98 -0.97 0.70 -17.32
CA ILE A 98 -1.69 1.84 -17.88
C ILE A 98 -1.89 1.64 -19.37
N GLU A 99 -3.12 1.37 -19.78
CA GLU A 99 -3.47 1.22 -21.18
C GLU A 99 -3.27 2.51 -21.99
N GLY A 100 -2.97 2.38 -23.29
CA GLY A 100 -2.84 3.50 -24.22
C GLY A 100 -1.52 4.27 -24.14
N ILE A 101 -0.50 3.68 -23.53
CA ILE A 101 0.88 4.18 -23.47
C ILE A 101 1.84 3.08 -23.93
N ASN A 102 2.88 3.46 -24.63
CA ASN A 102 3.96 2.59 -25.06
C ASN A 102 5.07 2.61 -23.99
N ILE A 103 5.29 1.49 -23.32
CA ILE A 103 6.29 1.35 -22.28
C ILE A 103 7.49 0.56 -22.78
N TYR A 104 8.68 1.10 -22.58
CA TYR A 104 9.95 0.50 -22.95
C TYR A 104 10.83 0.32 -21.72
N GLY A 105 11.14 -0.93 -21.37
CA GLY A 105 11.95 -1.26 -20.19
C GLY A 105 13.44 -1.32 -20.53
N ALA A 106 14.26 -0.43 -19.97
CA ALA A 106 15.70 -0.38 -20.18
C ALA A 106 16.46 -0.85 -18.93
N GLU A 107 17.57 -1.58 -19.14
CA GLU A 107 18.45 -2.05 -18.06
C GLU A 107 19.71 -1.18 -17.95
N HIS A 108 20.17 -0.60 -19.07
CA HIS A 108 21.39 0.19 -19.14
C HIS A 108 21.21 1.45 -20.00
N LEU A 109 22.00 2.48 -19.75
CA LEU A 109 21.98 3.73 -20.53
C LEU A 109 22.25 3.47 -22.01
N THR A 110 23.10 2.48 -22.34
CA THR A 110 23.36 2.06 -23.73
C THR A 110 22.11 1.53 -24.43
N ASP A 111 21.21 0.86 -23.72
CA ASP A 111 19.95 0.36 -24.32
C ASP A 111 19.08 1.54 -24.76
N VAL A 112 19.05 2.62 -23.95
CA VAL A 112 18.29 3.83 -24.27
C VAL A 112 18.90 4.54 -25.49
N VAL A 113 20.23 4.67 -25.55
CA VAL A 113 20.90 5.26 -26.73
C VAL A 113 20.61 4.43 -27.98
N ASN A 114 20.78 3.11 -27.89
CA ASN A 114 20.53 2.20 -29.01
C ASN A 114 19.08 2.24 -29.50
N HIS A 115 18.11 2.48 -28.57
CA HIS A 115 16.71 2.64 -28.93
C HIS A 115 16.49 3.73 -29.98
N PHE A 116 17.27 4.81 -29.94
CA PHE A 116 17.18 5.95 -30.85
C PHE A 116 18.14 5.89 -32.02
N THR A 117 19.22 5.11 -31.94
CA THR A 117 20.28 5.07 -32.94
C THR A 117 20.31 3.79 -33.77
N GLU A 118 20.05 2.63 -33.16
CA GLU A 118 20.26 1.33 -33.81
C GLU A 118 19.05 0.40 -33.69
N THR A 119 18.80 -0.12 -32.49
CA THR A 119 17.80 -1.16 -32.22
C THR A 119 16.82 -0.75 -31.16
N LYS A 120 15.54 -0.69 -31.50
CA LYS A 120 14.49 -0.33 -30.54
C LYS A 120 14.34 -1.37 -29.44
N ILE A 121 14.20 -0.89 -28.21
CA ILE A 121 13.76 -1.71 -27.06
C ILE A 121 12.36 -2.25 -27.39
N PRO A 122 12.08 -3.54 -27.16
CA PRO A 122 10.73 -4.09 -27.38
C PRO A 122 9.75 -3.45 -26.39
N GLN A 123 8.55 -3.15 -26.87
CA GLN A 123 7.47 -2.63 -26.03
C GLN A 123 7.06 -3.67 -25.00
N THR A 124 6.89 -3.26 -23.76
CA THR A 124 6.38 -4.11 -22.69
C THR A 124 4.87 -4.17 -22.75
N HIS A 125 4.34 -5.38 -22.88
CA HIS A 125 2.90 -5.66 -22.84
C HIS A 125 2.57 -6.49 -21.60
N ILE A 126 1.41 -6.21 -21.01
CA ILE A 126 0.88 -6.96 -19.88
C ILE A 126 -0.61 -7.23 -20.10
N ASP A 127 -1.03 -8.46 -19.83
CA ASP A 127 -2.45 -8.79 -19.79
C ASP A 127 -2.95 -8.67 -18.33
N VAL A 128 -3.57 -7.55 -18.02
CA VAL A 128 -4.11 -7.24 -16.71
C VAL A 128 -5.18 -8.26 -16.27
N ARG A 129 -5.97 -8.79 -17.24
CA ARG A 129 -7.02 -9.78 -16.96
C ARG A 129 -6.43 -11.09 -16.47
N GLN A 130 -5.27 -11.49 -17.00
CA GLN A 130 -4.57 -12.69 -16.55
C GLN A 130 -4.11 -12.60 -15.08
N TYR A 131 -3.72 -11.40 -14.61
CA TYR A 131 -3.38 -11.19 -13.20
C TYR A 131 -4.62 -11.26 -12.30
N LEU A 132 -5.74 -10.69 -12.73
CA LEU A 132 -6.99 -10.73 -11.98
C LEU A 132 -7.58 -12.14 -11.92
N SER A 133 -7.51 -12.93 -12.98
CA SER A 133 -8.03 -14.32 -12.97
C SER A 133 -7.32 -15.22 -11.98
N LYS A 134 -6.06 -14.98 -11.67
CA LYS A 134 -5.30 -15.70 -10.64
C LYS A 134 -5.79 -15.44 -9.21
N GLN A 135 -6.66 -14.45 -8.98
CA GLN A 135 -7.21 -14.18 -7.63
C GLN A 135 -8.02 -15.35 -7.09
N THR A 136 -8.74 -16.06 -7.92
CA THR A 136 -9.62 -17.16 -7.52
C THR A 136 -8.87 -18.44 -7.14
N GLU A 137 -7.60 -18.58 -7.54
CA GLU A 137 -6.76 -19.76 -7.27
C GLU A 137 -5.76 -19.56 -6.12
N GLN A 138 -5.88 -18.42 -5.40
CA GLN A 138 -4.88 -18.07 -4.40
C GLN A 138 -5.06 -18.83 -3.09
N ASP A 139 -4.02 -19.56 -2.71
CA ASP A 139 -3.90 -20.12 -1.37
C ASP A 139 -3.64 -19.02 -0.34
N TYR A 140 -4.52 -18.93 0.66
CA TYR A 140 -4.30 -18.11 1.83
C TYR A 140 -3.61 -18.95 2.90
N PRO A 141 -2.51 -18.47 3.51
CA PRO A 141 -1.82 -19.21 4.58
C PRO A 141 -2.74 -19.42 5.80
N PHE A 142 -3.73 -18.56 5.97
CA PHE A 142 -4.80 -18.67 6.95
C PHE A 142 -6.13 -18.65 6.20
N ASP A 143 -6.78 -19.82 6.12
CA ASP A 143 -8.05 -19.98 5.44
C ASP A 143 -9.18 -20.12 6.46
N PHE A 144 -10.28 -19.40 6.23
CA PHE A 144 -11.44 -19.38 7.12
C PHE A 144 -12.09 -20.77 7.30
N LYS A 145 -11.96 -21.69 6.34
CA LYS A 145 -12.37 -23.10 6.45
C LYS A 145 -11.69 -23.83 7.62
N ASN A 146 -10.51 -23.39 8.03
CA ASN A 146 -9.72 -24.00 9.10
C ASN A 146 -10.18 -23.57 10.50
N VAL A 147 -11.03 -22.54 10.62
CA VAL A 147 -11.58 -22.11 11.90
C VAL A 147 -12.58 -23.16 12.41
N LYS A 148 -12.32 -23.76 13.56
CA LYS A 148 -13.21 -24.74 14.20
C LYS A 148 -14.17 -24.03 15.16
N GLY A 149 -15.34 -24.62 15.38
CA GLY A 149 -16.34 -24.04 16.28
C GLY A 149 -16.75 -22.60 15.93
N GLN A 150 -17.02 -21.78 16.95
CA GLN A 150 -17.27 -20.33 16.87
C GLN A 150 -18.37 -19.90 15.86
N GLN A 151 -19.48 -20.66 15.76
CA GLN A 151 -20.49 -20.47 14.71
C GLN A 151 -21.06 -19.06 14.65
N LYS A 152 -21.32 -18.41 15.83
CA LYS A 152 -21.81 -17.05 15.89
C LYS A 152 -20.79 -16.03 15.38
N ALA A 153 -19.52 -16.20 15.79
CA ALA A 153 -18.44 -15.34 15.34
C ALA A 153 -18.18 -15.49 13.84
N LYS A 154 -18.18 -16.73 13.33
CA LYS A 154 -18.08 -17.01 11.88
C LYS A 154 -19.17 -16.29 11.09
N LYS A 155 -20.43 -16.42 11.53
CA LYS A 155 -21.55 -15.77 10.86
C LYS A 155 -21.43 -14.25 10.85
N ALA A 156 -21.00 -13.65 11.96
CA ALA A 156 -20.76 -12.21 12.03
C ALA A 156 -19.61 -11.77 11.11
N LEU A 157 -18.52 -12.54 11.03
CA LEU A 157 -17.40 -12.26 10.13
C LEU A 157 -17.82 -12.41 8.66
N GLU A 158 -18.63 -13.40 8.29
CA GLU A 158 -19.20 -13.51 6.94
C GLU A 158 -20.05 -12.28 6.56
N ILE A 159 -20.90 -11.81 7.49
CA ILE A 159 -21.70 -10.60 7.30
C ILE A 159 -20.80 -9.38 7.15
N ALA A 160 -19.78 -9.25 8.00
CA ALA A 160 -18.81 -8.17 7.92
C ALA A 160 -18.07 -8.17 6.58
N ALA A 161 -17.60 -9.32 6.13
CA ALA A 161 -16.90 -9.47 4.85
C ALA A 161 -17.77 -9.09 3.64
N ALA A 162 -19.04 -9.53 3.65
CA ALA A 162 -19.98 -9.29 2.57
C ALA A 162 -20.45 -7.83 2.51
N GLY A 163 -20.63 -7.18 3.68
CA GLY A 163 -21.15 -5.81 3.78
C GLY A 163 -20.06 -4.73 3.91
N GLY A 164 -18.79 -5.12 4.09
CA GLY A 164 -17.71 -4.16 4.36
C GLY A 164 -17.80 -3.52 5.76
N HIS A 165 -18.36 -4.25 6.74
CA HIS A 165 -18.63 -3.74 8.09
C HIS A 165 -17.42 -3.80 9.01
N ASN A 166 -17.29 -2.79 9.86
CA ASN A 166 -16.35 -2.77 10.97
C ASN A 166 -16.80 -3.70 12.09
N ILE A 167 -15.90 -4.47 12.67
CA ILE A 167 -16.25 -5.47 13.69
C ILE A 167 -15.27 -5.46 14.86
N LEU A 168 -15.81 -5.59 16.07
CA LEU A 168 -15.06 -5.76 17.31
C LEU A 168 -15.36 -7.14 17.92
N MET A 169 -14.30 -7.92 18.10
CA MET A 169 -14.33 -9.22 18.76
C MET A 169 -13.94 -9.08 20.22
N ILE A 170 -14.80 -9.46 21.14
CA ILE A 170 -14.56 -9.40 22.60
C ILE A 170 -14.52 -10.83 23.12
N GLY A 171 -13.50 -11.22 23.87
CA GLY A 171 -13.43 -12.55 24.43
C GLY A 171 -12.18 -12.82 25.23
N SER A 172 -12.17 -13.92 26.00
CA SER A 172 -11.05 -14.32 26.86
C SER A 172 -9.76 -14.55 26.06
N PRO A 173 -8.58 -14.46 26.69
CA PRO A 173 -7.34 -14.88 26.08
C PRO A 173 -7.42 -16.33 25.61
N GLY A 174 -6.93 -16.61 24.37
CA GLY A 174 -6.96 -17.97 23.80
C GLY A 174 -8.30 -18.37 23.17
N SER A 175 -9.30 -17.48 23.04
CA SER A 175 -10.58 -17.80 22.39
C SER A 175 -10.52 -17.84 20.84
N GLY A 176 -9.35 -17.57 20.23
CA GLY A 176 -9.15 -17.68 18.78
C GLY A 176 -9.38 -16.40 17.99
N LYS A 177 -9.55 -15.23 18.63
CA LYS A 177 -9.80 -13.92 17.97
C LYS A 177 -8.75 -13.60 16.90
N THR A 178 -7.48 -13.65 17.24
CA THR A 178 -6.36 -13.35 16.32
C THR A 178 -6.31 -14.34 15.14
N LEU A 179 -6.60 -15.61 15.37
CA LEU A 179 -6.67 -16.61 14.29
C LEU A 179 -7.82 -16.29 13.33
N MET A 180 -9.01 -16.03 13.84
CA MET A 180 -10.17 -15.66 13.02
C MET A 180 -9.91 -14.37 12.23
N ALA A 181 -9.25 -13.38 12.84
CA ALA A 181 -8.86 -12.16 12.15
C ALA A 181 -7.93 -12.44 10.97
N LYS A 182 -6.90 -13.28 11.15
CA LYS A 182 -5.99 -13.67 10.05
C LYS A 182 -6.70 -14.43 8.94
N CYS A 183 -7.66 -15.30 9.30
CA CYS A 183 -8.45 -16.05 8.33
C CYS A 183 -9.46 -15.16 7.59
N PHE A 184 -9.83 -14.01 8.13
CA PHE A 184 -10.86 -13.12 7.58
C PHE A 184 -10.55 -12.67 6.14
N ALA A 185 -9.27 -12.44 5.82
CA ALA A 185 -8.86 -12.04 4.48
C ALA A 185 -9.26 -13.05 3.39
N SER A 186 -9.38 -14.36 3.73
CA SER A 186 -9.73 -15.41 2.76
C SER A 186 -11.20 -15.41 2.33
N ILE A 187 -12.07 -14.72 3.06
CA ILE A 187 -13.51 -14.63 2.73
C ILE A 187 -13.94 -13.28 2.16
N LEU A 188 -12.98 -12.38 1.96
CA LEU A 188 -13.28 -11.07 1.36
C LEU A 188 -13.61 -11.20 -0.13
N PRO A 189 -14.54 -10.39 -0.65
CA PRO A 189 -14.80 -10.32 -2.08
C PRO A 189 -13.51 -9.99 -2.86
N PRO A 190 -13.33 -10.52 -4.08
CA PRO A 190 -12.17 -10.19 -4.91
C PRO A 190 -12.11 -8.69 -5.20
N LEU A 191 -10.91 -8.20 -5.54
CA LEU A 191 -10.73 -6.81 -5.97
C LEU A 191 -11.27 -6.63 -7.40
N GLU A 192 -11.97 -5.52 -7.63
CA GLU A 192 -12.20 -5.03 -8.98
C GLU A 192 -10.92 -4.41 -9.56
N LEU A 193 -10.84 -4.29 -10.90
CA LEU A 193 -9.65 -3.71 -11.56
C LEU A 193 -9.36 -2.29 -11.06
N SER A 194 -10.38 -1.45 -10.90
CA SER A 194 -10.24 -0.09 -10.38
C SER A 194 -9.66 -0.06 -8.97
N GLU A 195 -10.13 -0.95 -8.09
CA GLU A 195 -9.63 -1.10 -6.72
C GLU A 195 -8.19 -1.61 -6.71
N ALA A 196 -7.88 -2.59 -7.57
CA ALA A 196 -6.53 -3.14 -7.72
C ALA A 196 -5.52 -2.07 -8.16
N LEU A 197 -5.89 -1.21 -9.11
CA LEU A 197 -5.06 -0.10 -9.58
C LEU A 197 -4.89 0.99 -8.50
N GLU A 198 -5.95 1.33 -7.73
CA GLU A 198 -5.84 2.24 -6.58
C GLU A 198 -4.82 1.75 -5.56
N LEU A 199 -4.90 0.47 -5.19
CA LEU A 199 -3.95 -0.17 -4.29
C LEU A 199 -2.53 -0.18 -4.86
N THR A 200 -2.39 -0.56 -6.12
CA THR A 200 -1.08 -0.64 -6.77
C THR A 200 -0.38 0.71 -6.77
N LYS A 201 -1.08 1.84 -6.97
CA LYS A 201 -0.51 3.19 -6.86
C LYS A 201 0.07 3.45 -5.46
N ILE A 202 -0.67 3.08 -4.40
CA ILE A 202 -0.22 3.26 -3.01
C ILE A 202 1.04 2.43 -2.74
N TYR A 203 1.01 1.15 -3.12
CA TYR A 203 2.12 0.22 -2.89
C TYR A 203 3.35 0.57 -3.76
N SER A 204 3.15 1.10 -4.97
CA SER A 204 4.18 1.65 -5.84
C SER A 204 4.95 2.79 -5.15
N ILE A 205 4.24 3.80 -4.64
CA ILE A 205 4.82 4.95 -3.92
C ILE A 205 5.64 4.49 -2.70
N CYS A 206 5.18 3.46 -2.01
CA CYS A 206 5.85 2.90 -0.84
C CYS A 206 7.04 1.99 -1.18
N GLY A 207 7.21 1.61 -2.46
CA GLY A 207 8.24 0.64 -2.88
C GLY A 207 7.95 -0.78 -2.39
N LEU A 208 6.68 -1.14 -2.27
CA LEU A 208 6.21 -2.43 -1.75
C LEU A 208 5.70 -3.38 -2.85
N LEU A 209 5.82 -2.99 -4.12
CA LEU A 209 5.50 -3.87 -5.25
C LEU A 209 6.69 -4.77 -5.57
N SER A 210 6.40 -6.00 -6.03
CA SER A 210 7.37 -6.94 -6.55
C SER A 210 7.37 -6.91 -8.09
N GLU A 211 8.53 -7.10 -8.71
CA GLU A 211 8.63 -7.23 -10.19
C GLU A 211 7.79 -8.38 -10.75
N ASN A 212 7.59 -9.44 -9.94
CA ASN A 212 6.78 -10.59 -10.33
C ASN A 212 5.28 -10.38 -10.11
N GLU A 213 4.92 -9.45 -9.21
CA GLU A 213 3.55 -9.09 -8.88
C GLU A 213 3.37 -7.57 -9.05
N PRO A 214 3.31 -7.08 -10.31
CA PRO A 214 3.22 -5.66 -10.61
C PRO A 214 1.84 -5.07 -10.28
N LEU A 215 0.81 -5.90 -10.12
CA LEU A 215 -0.55 -5.53 -9.76
C LEU A 215 -0.94 -6.13 -8.41
N MET A 216 -1.48 -5.31 -7.54
CA MET A 216 -2.08 -5.77 -6.28
C MET A 216 -3.37 -6.53 -6.58
N THR A 217 -3.36 -7.85 -6.40
CA THR A 217 -4.51 -8.71 -6.68
C THR A 217 -5.22 -9.19 -5.40
N LYS A 218 -4.62 -8.97 -4.22
CA LYS A 218 -5.18 -9.35 -2.92
C LYS A 218 -5.56 -8.12 -2.12
N ARG A 219 -6.69 -8.19 -1.41
CA ARG A 219 -7.02 -7.19 -0.40
C ARG A 219 -5.98 -7.21 0.72
N PRO A 220 -5.37 -6.09 1.08
CA PRO A 220 -4.35 -6.07 2.12
C PRO A 220 -4.96 -6.41 3.49
N PHE A 221 -4.21 -7.17 4.28
CA PHE A 221 -4.47 -7.41 5.69
C PHE A 221 -3.31 -6.82 6.50
N ARG A 222 -3.57 -5.69 7.17
CA ARG A 222 -2.57 -4.96 7.93
C ARG A 222 -2.84 -5.14 9.42
N ALA A 223 -2.00 -5.95 10.07
CA ALA A 223 -2.07 -6.16 11.52
C ALA A 223 -1.12 -5.21 12.22
N ILE A 224 -1.66 -4.39 13.10
CA ILE A 224 -0.89 -3.41 13.87
C ILE A 224 -0.82 -3.86 15.31
N HIS A 225 0.36 -3.79 15.89
CA HIS A 225 0.58 -4.01 17.32
C HIS A 225 0.45 -2.69 18.09
N HIS A 226 -0.06 -2.73 19.31
CA HIS A 226 -0.28 -1.53 20.14
C HIS A 226 1.00 -0.72 20.47
N THR A 227 2.19 -1.32 20.27
CA THR A 227 3.49 -0.64 20.41
C THR A 227 3.89 0.16 19.16
N ALA A 228 3.13 0.09 18.07
CA ALA A 228 3.46 0.83 16.85
C ALA A 228 3.34 2.35 17.10
N SER A 229 4.27 3.11 16.50
CA SER A 229 4.24 4.57 16.61
C SER A 229 3.06 5.18 15.85
N ALA A 230 2.52 6.30 16.35
CA ALA A 230 1.46 7.03 15.65
C ALA A 230 1.84 7.39 14.22
N ASN A 231 3.09 7.78 13.98
CA ASN A 231 3.59 8.07 12.61
C ASN A 231 3.63 6.83 11.72
N GLY A 232 3.91 5.65 12.24
CA GLY A 232 3.84 4.40 11.49
C GLY A 232 2.42 4.06 11.07
N ILE A 233 1.45 4.35 11.94
CA ILE A 233 0.03 4.06 11.71
C ILE A 233 -0.58 5.07 10.75
N ILE A 234 -0.39 6.35 10.99
CA ILE A 234 -0.98 7.46 10.22
C ILE A 234 -0.20 7.71 8.94
N GLY A 235 1.10 7.59 9.00
CA GLY A 235 2.04 8.07 8.01
C GLY A 235 2.69 9.39 8.43
N GLY A 236 3.64 9.84 7.64
CA GLY A 236 4.38 11.09 7.91
C GLY A 236 5.86 10.98 7.58
N GLY A 237 6.67 11.72 8.31
CA GLY A 237 8.11 11.87 8.03
C GLY A 237 8.45 13.21 7.40
N THR A 238 9.73 13.44 7.08
CA THR A 238 10.20 14.66 6.37
C THR A 238 9.64 14.72 4.95
N THR A 239 9.54 13.59 4.28
CA THR A 239 8.74 13.38 3.07
C THR A 239 7.54 12.56 3.50
N PRO A 240 6.30 13.11 3.43
CA PRO A 240 5.11 12.41 3.88
C PRO A 240 4.94 11.06 3.13
N LYS A 241 5.03 9.97 3.88
CA LYS A 241 4.77 8.62 3.33
C LYS A 241 3.47 8.08 3.91
N PRO A 242 2.73 7.26 3.14
CA PRO A 242 1.56 6.54 3.64
C PRO A 242 1.91 5.67 4.86
N GLY A 243 1.00 5.63 5.84
CA GLY A 243 1.08 4.73 7.00
C GLY A 243 0.22 3.47 6.82
N GLU A 244 0.15 2.66 7.88
CA GLU A 244 -0.60 1.40 7.88
C GLU A 244 -2.08 1.57 7.56
N ILE A 245 -2.69 2.70 7.96
CA ILE A 245 -4.08 3.06 7.62
C ILE A 245 -4.27 3.13 6.09
N THR A 246 -3.37 3.82 5.40
CA THR A 246 -3.42 3.92 3.93
C THR A 246 -3.05 2.59 3.27
N LEU A 247 -2.08 1.85 3.82
CA LEU A 247 -1.72 0.51 3.32
C LEU A 247 -2.83 -0.53 3.50
N ALA A 248 -3.78 -0.29 4.42
CA ALA A 248 -4.98 -1.11 4.60
C ALA A 248 -6.12 -0.75 3.63
N HIS A 249 -5.95 0.28 2.79
CA HIS A 249 -6.98 0.71 1.83
C HIS A 249 -7.56 -0.46 1.03
N ARG A 250 -8.89 -0.50 0.83
CA ARG A 250 -9.63 -1.60 0.17
C ARG A 250 -9.46 -2.98 0.82
N GLY A 251 -8.90 -3.03 2.03
CA GLY A 251 -8.63 -4.26 2.78
C GLY A 251 -9.04 -4.15 4.24
N VAL A 252 -8.23 -4.72 5.11
CA VAL A 252 -8.48 -4.85 6.55
C VAL A 252 -7.37 -4.21 7.36
N LEU A 253 -7.75 -3.37 8.32
CA LEU A 253 -6.89 -2.91 9.39
C LEU A 253 -7.24 -3.69 10.66
N PHE A 254 -6.34 -4.57 11.10
CA PHE A 254 -6.53 -5.37 12.28
C PHE A 254 -5.78 -4.78 13.48
N LEU A 255 -6.52 -4.49 14.55
CA LEU A 255 -5.98 -4.04 15.83
C LEU A 255 -6.13 -5.16 16.86
N ASP A 256 -5.07 -5.91 17.10
CA ASP A 256 -5.04 -6.85 18.22
C ASP A 256 -4.84 -6.10 19.53
N GLU A 257 -5.49 -6.55 20.60
CA GLU A 257 -5.51 -5.85 21.88
C GLU A 257 -5.89 -4.37 21.73
N MET A 258 -6.94 -4.08 20.93
CA MET A 258 -7.32 -2.73 20.53
C MET A 258 -7.39 -1.73 21.68
N ILE A 259 -7.83 -2.16 22.84
CA ILE A 259 -7.98 -1.31 24.03
C ILE A 259 -6.64 -0.89 24.67
N GLU A 260 -5.53 -1.52 24.29
CA GLU A 260 -4.18 -1.17 24.78
C GLU A 260 -3.48 -0.11 23.92
N PHE A 261 -4.07 0.24 22.78
CA PHE A 261 -3.55 1.34 21.96
C PHE A 261 -3.66 2.69 22.67
N PRO A 262 -2.70 3.60 22.48
CA PRO A 262 -2.81 4.97 22.98
C PRO A 262 -4.10 5.63 22.45
N ARG A 263 -4.81 6.34 23.33
CA ARG A 263 -6.08 6.99 22.99
C ARG A 263 -5.97 7.89 21.74
N GLN A 264 -4.85 8.61 21.60
CA GLN A 264 -4.60 9.47 20.44
C GLN A 264 -4.59 8.68 19.11
N VAL A 265 -4.07 7.46 19.10
CA VAL A 265 -4.04 6.59 17.92
C VAL A 265 -5.45 6.14 17.57
N LEU A 266 -6.24 5.75 18.57
CA LEU A 266 -7.64 5.32 18.35
C LEU A 266 -8.51 6.48 17.83
N GLU A 267 -8.32 7.68 18.36
CA GLU A 267 -9.08 8.87 17.92
C GLU A 267 -8.78 9.27 16.47
N VAL A 268 -7.54 9.05 16.00
CA VAL A 268 -7.17 9.35 14.62
C VAL A 268 -7.89 8.42 13.62
N LEU A 269 -8.27 7.20 14.02
CA LEU A 269 -9.02 6.28 13.16
C LEU A 269 -10.43 6.78 12.83
N ARG A 270 -11.00 7.69 13.61
CA ARG A 270 -12.36 8.18 13.42
C ARG A 270 -12.53 8.83 12.05
N GLN A 271 -11.62 9.73 11.66
CA GLN A 271 -11.70 10.43 10.39
C GLN A 271 -11.69 9.44 9.19
N PRO A 272 -10.71 8.54 9.04
CA PRO A 272 -10.72 7.61 7.90
C PRO A 272 -11.89 6.62 7.92
N LEU A 273 -12.40 6.24 9.08
CA LEU A 273 -13.61 5.40 9.17
C LEU A 273 -14.87 6.15 8.71
N GLU A 274 -14.91 7.47 8.79
CA GLU A 274 -16.02 8.32 8.37
C GLU A 274 -15.88 8.78 6.92
N ASP A 275 -14.72 9.37 6.59
CA ASP A 275 -14.48 10.03 5.29
C ASP A 275 -13.86 9.07 4.24
N GLY A 276 -13.27 7.95 4.66
CA GLY A 276 -12.54 7.03 3.78
C GLY A 276 -11.22 7.61 3.26
N GLU A 277 -10.72 8.68 3.90
CA GLU A 277 -9.45 9.31 3.57
C GLU A 277 -8.71 9.80 4.82
N ILE A 278 -7.40 9.95 4.74
CA ILE A 278 -6.57 10.51 5.79
C ILE A 278 -5.77 11.69 5.26
N VAL A 279 -5.71 12.76 6.04
CA VAL A 279 -4.97 13.98 5.69
C VAL A 279 -3.70 14.06 6.52
N ILE A 280 -2.54 14.03 5.86
CA ILE A 280 -1.25 14.23 6.49
C ILE A 280 -0.80 15.66 6.22
N SER A 281 -0.94 16.52 7.24
CA SER A 281 -0.54 17.92 7.16
C SER A 281 0.87 18.13 7.69
N ARG A 282 1.70 18.87 6.95
CA ARG A 282 3.03 19.34 7.35
C ARG A 282 3.16 20.83 6.97
N ALA A 283 4.14 21.51 7.55
CA ALA A 283 4.29 22.96 7.46
C ALA A 283 4.16 23.58 6.04
N LYS A 284 4.44 22.82 4.98
CA LYS A 284 4.39 23.30 3.58
C LYS A 284 3.42 22.53 2.68
N HIS A 285 2.97 21.34 3.08
CA HIS A 285 2.16 20.47 2.24
C HIS A 285 1.12 19.73 3.08
N SER A 286 -0.09 19.63 2.56
CA SER A 286 -1.15 18.76 3.06
C SER A 286 -1.46 17.75 1.97
N ILE A 287 -1.27 16.47 2.27
CA ILE A 287 -1.50 15.38 1.31
C ILE A 287 -2.65 14.53 1.82
N LYS A 288 -3.61 14.28 0.95
CA LYS A 288 -4.71 13.36 1.20
C LYS A 288 -4.36 11.97 0.65
N TYR A 289 -4.52 10.96 1.47
CA TYR A 289 -4.41 9.56 1.06
C TYR A 289 -5.73 8.85 1.23
N PRO A 290 -6.10 7.95 0.30
CA PRO A 290 -7.29 7.13 0.46
C PRO A 290 -7.10 6.14 1.62
N ALA A 291 -8.16 5.92 2.38
CA ALA A 291 -8.14 5.09 3.59
C ALA A 291 -9.49 4.39 3.82
N LYS A 292 -10.06 3.82 2.75
CA LYS A 292 -11.28 3.00 2.83
C LYS A 292 -10.90 1.57 3.21
N PHE A 293 -11.03 1.21 4.46
CA PHE A 293 -10.71 -0.11 4.99
C PHE A 293 -11.81 -0.61 5.93
N MET A 294 -11.82 -1.90 6.19
CA MET A 294 -12.60 -2.48 7.28
C MET A 294 -11.76 -2.52 8.55
N LEU A 295 -12.29 -2.00 9.65
CA LEU A 295 -11.66 -2.11 10.96
C LEU A 295 -12.07 -3.44 11.59
N LEU A 296 -11.09 -4.25 11.89
CA LEU A 296 -11.24 -5.47 12.67
C LEU A 296 -10.52 -5.29 14.01
N GLY A 297 -11.27 -5.16 15.09
CA GLY A 297 -10.75 -5.03 16.44
C GLY A 297 -10.84 -6.35 17.21
N ALA A 298 -9.84 -6.62 18.05
CA ALA A 298 -9.92 -7.68 19.04
C ALA A 298 -9.53 -7.13 20.42
N MET A 299 -10.27 -7.50 21.46
CA MET A 299 -9.96 -7.09 22.84
C MET A 299 -10.41 -8.13 23.85
N ASN A 300 -9.90 -8.01 25.06
CA ASN A 300 -10.38 -8.75 26.20
C ASN A 300 -11.56 -8.03 26.86
N PRO A 301 -12.46 -8.74 27.56
CA PRO A 301 -13.66 -8.13 28.15
C PRO A 301 -13.36 -7.29 29.41
N CYS A 302 -12.20 -7.49 30.03
CA CYS A 302 -11.76 -6.79 31.26
C CYS A 302 -10.24 -6.88 31.42
N PRO A 303 -9.61 -6.18 32.38
CA PRO A 303 -8.16 -6.23 32.59
C PRO A 303 -7.59 -7.62 32.85
N CYS A 304 -8.26 -8.49 33.60
CA CYS A 304 -7.82 -9.87 33.80
C CYS A 304 -8.16 -10.79 32.62
N GLY A 305 -9.06 -10.38 31.70
CA GLY A 305 -9.45 -11.09 30.51
C GLY A 305 -10.56 -12.15 30.69
N PHE A 306 -11.06 -12.38 31.89
CA PHE A 306 -11.93 -13.51 32.20
C PHE A 306 -13.37 -13.10 32.59
N LEU A 307 -13.81 -11.87 32.32
CA LEU A 307 -15.21 -11.51 32.53
C LEU A 307 -16.11 -12.31 31.58
N GLY A 308 -17.04 -13.08 32.15
CA GLY A 308 -17.92 -13.99 31.40
C GLY A 308 -17.28 -15.29 30.91
N ASP A 309 -16.02 -15.57 31.30
CA ASP A 309 -15.36 -16.83 30.95
C ASP A 309 -15.99 -18.01 31.70
N ARG A 310 -16.14 -19.17 31.03
CA ARG A 310 -16.80 -20.36 31.59
C ARG A 310 -15.89 -21.17 32.55
N GLU A 311 -14.57 -21.07 32.39
CA GLU A 311 -13.59 -21.87 33.13
C GLU A 311 -12.89 -21.05 34.21
N LYS A 312 -12.68 -19.74 33.99
CA LYS A 312 -11.94 -18.89 34.92
C LYS A 312 -12.79 -17.71 35.39
N GLN A 313 -12.82 -17.54 36.72
CA GLN A 313 -13.56 -16.46 37.34
C GLN A 313 -12.84 -15.12 37.17
N CYS A 314 -13.58 -14.07 36.80
CA CYS A 314 -13.06 -12.71 36.77
C CYS A 314 -12.73 -12.22 38.21
N THR A 315 -11.57 -11.58 38.33
CA THR A 315 -11.10 -10.99 39.62
C THR A 315 -11.17 -9.46 39.62
N CYS A 316 -11.66 -8.83 38.58
CA CYS A 316 -11.76 -7.39 38.45
C CYS A 316 -12.97 -6.84 39.21
N SER A 317 -12.83 -5.69 39.85
CA SER A 317 -13.96 -4.93 40.37
C SER A 317 -14.71 -4.19 39.27
N ASP A 318 -15.97 -3.85 39.47
CA ASP A 318 -16.78 -3.09 38.53
C ASP A 318 -16.13 -1.77 38.12
N PHE A 319 -15.46 -1.10 39.08
CA PHE A 319 -14.70 0.11 38.78
C PHE A 319 -13.53 -0.13 37.82
N GLN A 320 -12.78 -1.23 38.02
CA GLN A 320 -11.69 -1.59 37.08
C GLN A 320 -12.21 -1.91 35.69
N ILE A 321 -13.32 -2.62 35.59
CA ILE A 321 -13.97 -2.95 34.31
C ILE A 321 -14.43 -1.68 33.60
N SER A 322 -15.18 -0.81 34.30
CA SER A 322 -15.68 0.45 33.74
C SER A 322 -14.53 1.35 33.25
N ARG A 323 -13.45 1.49 34.06
CA ARG A 323 -12.27 2.26 33.69
C ARG A 323 -11.53 1.67 32.47
N TYR A 324 -11.50 0.35 32.35
CA TYR A 324 -10.89 -0.35 31.23
C TYR A 324 -11.67 -0.08 29.94
N LEU A 325 -12.97 -0.28 29.95
CA LEU A 325 -13.84 -0.07 28.79
C LEU A 325 -13.91 1.40 28.36
N ALA A 326 -13.81 2.35 29.31
CA ALA A 326 -13.78 3.79 29.04
C ALA A 326 -12.56 4.27 28.20
N LYS A 327 -11.55 3.41 27.96
CA LYS A 327 -10.45 3.71 27.04
C LYS A 327 -10.94 3.84 25.60
N LEU A 328 -11.99 3.10 25.22
CA LEU A 328 -12.65 3.23 23.92
C LEU A 328 -13.69 4.35 24.01
N SER A 329 -13.57 5.34 23.14
CA SER A 329 -14.54 6.43 23.09
C SER A 329 -15.86 6.02 22.45
N GLY A 330 -16.98 6.60 22.93
CA GLY A 330 -18.29 6.38 22.31
C GLY A 330 -18.27 6.62 20.81
N PRO A 331 -17.77 7.78 20.32
CA PRO A 331 -17.71 8.06 18.88
C PRO A 331 -16.93 7.05 18.04
N LEU A 332 -15.92 6.38 18.61
CA LEU A 332 -15.21 5.29 17.91
C LEU A 332 -16.08 4.03 17.88
N LEU A 333 -16.73 3.69 19.00
CA LEU A 333 -17.63 2.54 19.08
C LEU A 333 -18.83 2.68 18.15
N ASP A 334 -19.35 3.90 17.95
CA ASP A 334 -20.43 4.19 17.00
C ASP A 334 -20.07 3.93 15.53
N ARG A 335 -18.77 3.81 15.22
CA ARG A 335 -18.26 3.46 13.88
C ARG A 335 -18.00 1.96 13.71
N ILE A 336 -18.23 1.17 14.77
CA ILE A 336 -18.09 -0.29 14.75
C ILE A 336 -19.48 -0.90 14.63
N ASP A 337 -19.79 -1.41 13.43
CA ASP A 337 -21.13 -1.90 13.08
C ASP A 337 -21.52 -3.17 13.85
N LEU A 338 -20.54 -4.04 14.09
CA LEU A 338 -20.74 -5.33 14.73
C LEU A 338 -19.84 -5.47 15.96
N GLN A 339 -20.43 -5.82 17.09
CA GLN A 339 -19.73 -6.20 18.30
C GLN A 339 -20.11 -7.62 18.69
N ILE A 340 -19.16 -8.50 18.82
CA ILE A 340 -19.40 -9.92 19.05
C ILE A 340 -18.58 -10.47 20.20
N ASP A 341 -19.24 -11.35 20.98
CA ASP A 341 -18.58 -12.15 21.99
C ASP A 341 -17.98 -13.40 21.35
N VAL A 342 -16.70 -13.65 21.66
CA VAL A 342 -15.95 -14.83 21.23
C VAL A 342 -15.59 -15.64 22.48
N PRO A 343 -16.47 -16.54 22.89
CA PRO A 343 -16.22 -17.37 24.08
C PRO A 343 -15.09 -18.37 23.83
N ARG A 344 -14.49 -18.86 24.90
CA ARG A 344 -13.58 -19.98 24.81
C ARG A 344 -14.34 -21.23 24.36
N LEU A 345 -13.76 -21.99 23.42
CA LEU A 345 -14.31 -23.27 22.98
C LEU A 345 -14.07 -24.33 24.06
N THR A 346 -15.02 -25.21 24.22
CA THR A 346 -14.85 -26.44 25.02
C THR A 346 -14.10 -27.50 24.19
N PRO A 347 -13.45 -28.47 24.82
CA PRO A 347 -12.77 -29.57 24.10
C PRO A 347 -13.70 -30.39 23.16
N ALA A 348 -15.00 -30.31 23.34
CA ALA A 348 -15.99 -30.97 22.50
C ALA A 348 -16.40 -30.17 21.24
N GLU A 349 -16.16 -28.86 21.25
CA GLU A 349 -16.40 -27.92 20.12
C GLU A 349 -15.15 -27.78 19.25
#